data_f3c9d3c573c3436d62b73eb9a551e35f
#
_entry.id   f3c9d3c573c3436d62b73eb9a551e35f
#
_cell.length_a   1.000
_cell.length_b   1.000
_cell.length_c   1.000
_cell.angle_alpha   90.00
_cell.angle_beta   90.00
_cell.angle_gamma   90.00
#
_symmetry.space_group_name_H-M   'P 1'
#
loop_
_entity.id
_entity.type
_entity.pdbx_description
1 polymer ?
#
loop_
_entity_poly.entity_id
_entity_poly.type
_entity_poly.pdbx_seq_one_letter_code
_entity_poly.pdbx_strand_id
1 'polypeptide(L)'
;FKNKVKIIQIMGTWCPNCLDESKYLSQYYKNHKEQDLEIIALAFEYAKTEDKAIKAVTKFKNSVGVEYPVLIAQYGTSDKDKAQEKLPMLNQVLSYPTTIFIDKKGQVRKIHTGFNGPATGQKYEEFKAKFEGFVETLLSE
;
A
#
# COMPACT_ATOMS: atom_id res chain seq x y z
N PHE A 1 0.05 -14.17 -9.03
CA PHE A 1 -0.27 -12.95 -9.81
C PHE A 1 0.68 -12.75 -10.99
N LYS A 2 0.89 -13.80 -11.78
CA LYS A 2 1.74 -13.72 -12.97
C LYS A 2 1.12 -12.80 -14.02
N ASN A 3 1.98 -12.01 -14.68
CA ASN A 3 1.59 -11.12 -15.77
C ASN A 3 0.62 -10.00 -15.35
N LYS A 4 0.62 -9.65 -14.07
CA LYS A 4 -0.16 -8.52 -13.56
C LYS A 4 0.76 -7.46 -13.01
N VAL A 5 0.36 -6.21 -13.15
CA VAL A 5 0.99 -5.10 -12.42
C VAL A 5 0.57 -5.22 -10.96
N LYS A 6 1.53 -5.12 -10.06
CA LYS A 6 1.28 -5.24 -8.63
C LYS A 6 1.66 -3.96 -7.93
N ILE A 7 0.78 -3.50 -7.06
CA ILE A 7 1.04 -2.36 -6.19
C ILE A 7 1.02 -2.89 -4.77
N ILE A 8 2.14 -2.74 -4.06
CA ILE A 8 2.25 -3.19 -2.67
C ILE A 8 2.33 -1.96 -1.80
N GLN A 9 1.34 -1.81 -0.90
CA GLN A 9 1.32 -0.74 0.08
C GLN A 9 1.85 -1.27 1.40
N ILE A 10 2.91 -0.65 1.90
CA ILE A 10 3.44 -0.93 3.24
C ILE A 10 2.81 0.09 4.17
N MET A 11 2.01 -0.39 5.12
CA MET A 11 1.14 0.48 5.89
C MET A 11 0.97 -0.01 7.33
N GLY A 12 0.25 0.76 8.12
CA GLY A 12 -0.25 0.37 9.44
C GLY A 12 -1.61 0.98 9.64
N THR A 13 -2.51 0.27 10.32
CA THR A 13 -3.87 0.77 10.57
C THR A 13 -3.88 1.99 11.51
N TRP A 14 -2.79 2.19 12.24
CA TRP A 14 -2.56 3.33 13.15
C TRP A 14 -2.14 4.62 12.43
N CYS A 15 -1.82 4.55 11.16
CA CYS A 15 -1.20 5.62 10.40
C CYS A 15 -2.25 6.43 9.62
N PRO A 16 -2.45 7.73 9.93
CA PRO A 16 -3.45 8.55 9.23
C PRO A 16 -3.21 8.68 7.72
N ASN A 17 -1.96 8.88 7.30
CA ASN A 17 -1.63 8.96 5.88
C ASN A 17 -1.88 7.64 5.16
N CYS A 18 -1.69 6.51 5.85
CA CYS A 18 -2.00 5.20 5.30
C CYS A 18 -3.50 5.05 5.08
N LEU A 19 -4.30 5.56 6.01
CA LEU A 19 -5.76 5.55 5.87
C LEU A 19 -6.19 6.32 4.62
N ASP A 20 -5.66 7.52 4.43
CA ASP A 20 -5.99 8.36 3.27
C ASP A 20 -5.55 7.69 1.96
N GLU A 21 -4.34 7.13 1.93
CA GLU A 21 -3.88 6.41 0.74
C GLU A 21 -4.74 5.18 0.46
N SER A 22 -5.13 4.45 1.51
CA SER A 22 -5.97 3.25 1.36
C SER A 22 -7.33 3.59 0.79
N LYS A 23 -7.89 4.74 1.14
CA LYS A 23 -9.14 5.22 0.55
C LYS A 23 -8.98 5.44 -0.96
N TYR A 24 -7.87 6.07 -1.36
CA TYR A 24 -7.57 6.30 -2.77
C TYR A 24 -7.33 4.98 -3.51
N LEU A 25 -6.47 4.12 -2.97
CA LEU A 25 -6.18 2.84 -3.59
C LEU A 25 -7.42 1.94 -3.71
N SER A 26 -8.28 1.96 -2.70
CA SER A 26 -9.52 1.19 -2.71
C SER A 26 -10.44 1.64 -3.85
N GLN A 27 -10.59 2.95 -4.03
CA GLN A 27 -11.39 3.51 -5.12
C GLN A 27 -10.77 3.18 -6.48
N TYR A 28 -9.47 3.33 -6.59
CA TYR A 28 -8.74 3.01 -7.82
C TYR A 28 -8.90 1.54 -8.19
N TYR A 29 -8.74 0.65 -7.21
CA TYR A 29 -8.89 -0.79 -7.41
C TYR A 29 -10.30 -1.14 -7.92
N LYS A 30 -11.33 -0.57 -7.31
CA LYS A 30 -12.72 -0.83 -7.72
C LYS A 30 -12.98 -0.40 -9.16
N ASN A 31 -12.36 0.69 -9.58
CA ASN A 31 -12.53 1.23 -10.94
C ASN A 31 -11.70 0.50 -11.99
N HIS A 32 -10.76 -0.36 -11.57
CA HIS A 32 -9.82 -1.01 -12.49
C HIS A 32 -9.77 -2.54 -12.32
N LYS A 33 -10.82 -3.14 -11.77
CA LYS A 33 -10.88 -4.60 -11.50
C LYS A 33 -10.68 -5.47 -12.72
N GLU A 34 -11.07 -5.00 -13.88
CA GLU A 34 -11.02 -5.79 -15.12
C GLU A 34 -9.64 -5.71 -15.79
N GLN A 35 -8.75 -4.90 -15.27
CA GLN A 35 -7.41 -4.77 -15.81
C GLN A 35 -6.45 -5.75 -15.12
N ASP A 36 -5.28 -5.94 -15.72
CA ASP A 36 -4.24 -6.81 -15.17
C ASP A 36 -3.50 -6.11 -14.02
N LEU A 37 -4.25 -5.75 -12.99
CA LEU A 37 -3.78 -5.00 -11.83
C LEU A 37 -4.15 -5.72 -10.55
N GLU A 38 -3.19 -5.80 -9.63
CA GLU A 38 -3.42 -6.32 -8.28
C GLU A 38 -2.85 -5.34 -7.26
N ILE A 39 -3.57 -5.17 -6.15
CA ILE A 39 -3.10 -4.35 -5.03
C ILE A 39 -3.05 -5.25 -3.79
N ILE A 40 -1.97 -5.13 -3.01
CA ILE A 40 -1.79 -5.89 -1.78
C ILE A 40 -1.26 -4.91 -0.74
N ALA A 41 -1.87 -4.90 0.45
CA ALA A 41 -1.36 -4.13 1.57
C ALA A 41 -0.67 -5.06 2.56
N LEU A 42 0.50 -4.64 3.03
CA LEU A 42 1.24 -5.33 4.09
C LEU A 42 1.18 -4.46 5.34
N ALA A 43 0.50 -4.95 6.37
CA ALA A 43 0.27 -4.19 7.59
C ALA A 43 1.36 -4.48 8.63
N PHE A 44 1.97 -3.41 9.15
CA PHE A 44 2.94 -3.45 10.24
C PHE A 44 2.28 -2.81 11.45
N GLU A 45 1.82 -3.64 12.37
CA GLU A 45 0.92 -3.23 13.45
C GLU A 45 1.62 -3.11 14.79
N TYR A 46 1.17 -2.15 15.59
CA TYR A 46 1.68 -1.96 16.96
C TYR A 46 0.97 -2.84 17.98
N ALA A 47 -0.15 -3.43 17.61
CA ALA A 47 -0.92 -4.29 18.51
C ALA A 47 -0.02 -5.40 19.08
N LYS A 48 -0.15 -5.66 20.38
CA LYS A 48 0.74 -6.58 21.09
C LYS A 48 0.55 -8.05 20.73
N THR A 49 -0.62 -8.41 20.23
CA THR A 49 -0.95 -9.79 19.88
C THR A 49 -1.46 -9.86 18.46
N GLU A 50 -1.33 -11.04 17.86
CA GLU A 50 -1.85 -11.29 16.52
C GLU A 50 -3.36 -11.08 16.46
N ASP A 51 -4.11 -11.56 17.47
CA ASP A 51 -5.56 -11.40 17.51
C ASP A 51 -5.97 -9.93 17.47
N LYS A 52 -5.28 -9.07 18.21
CA LYS A 52 -5.55 -7.63 18.22
C LYS A 52 -5.19 -6.99 16.87
N ALA A 53 -4.11 -7.45 16.25
CA ALA A 53 -3.72 -6.98 14.92
C ALA A 53 -4.77 -7.38 13.89
N ILE A 54 -5.27 -8.61 13.93
CA ILE A 54 -6.33 -9.08 13.03
C ILE A 54 -7.59 -8.25 13.20
N LYS A 55 -7.98 -7.94 14.44
CA LYS A 55 -9.15 -7.11 14.71
C LYS A 55 -8.98 -5.70 14.14
N ALA A 56 -7.81 -5.11 14.31
CA ALA A 56 -7.51 -3.77 13.81
C ALA A 56 -7.58 -3.74 12.29
N VAL A 57 -7.00 -4.72 11.62
CA VAL A 57 -7.00 -4.83 10.16
C VAL A 57 -8.42 -5.07 9.65
N THR A 58 -9.19 -5.94 10.30
CA THR A 58 -10.57 -6.23 9.92
C THR A 58 -11.44 -4.98 10.01
N LYS A 59 -11.33 -4.25 11.13
CA LYS A 59 -12.04 -2.99 11.31
C LYS A 59 -11.68 -1.97 10.25
N PHE A 60 -10.39 -1.87 9.93
CA PHE A 60 -9.87 -0.97 8.92
C PHE A 60 -10.45 -1.30 7.55
N LYS A 61 -10.41 -2.57 7.14
CA LYS A 61 -10.96 -3.01 5.86
C LYS A 61 -12.45 -2.69 5.74
N ASN A 62 -13.21 -2.94 6.78
CA ASN A 62 -14.65 -2.69 6.77
C ASN A 62 -14.95 -1.20 6.74
N SER A 63 -14.19 -0.40 7.48
CA SER A 63 -14.38 1.05 7.55
C SER A 63 -14.07 1.74 6.21
N VAL A 64 -13.01 1.32 5.53
CA VAL A 64 -12.58 1.92 4.25
C VAL A 64 -13.28 1.29 3.06
N GLY A 65 -13.74 0.05 3.20
CA GLY A 65 -14.33 -0.71 2.09
C GLY A 65 -13.27 -1.33 1.18
N VAL A 66 -12.15 -1.76 1.77
CA VAL A 66 -11.03 -2.35 1.03
C VAL A 66 -11.42 -3.74 0.51
N GLU A 67 -11.25 -3.96 -0.79
CA GLU A 67 -11.54 -5.26 -1.42
C GLU A 67 -10.27 -6.04 -1.77
N TYR A 68 -9.11 -5.40 -1.80
CA TYR A 68 -7.84 -6.09 -2.04
C TYR A 68 -7.30 -6.72 -0.76
N PRO A 69 -6.38 -7.70 -0.86
CA PRO A 69 -5.82 -8.36 0.33
C PRO A 69 -5.04 -7.40 1.23
N VAL A 70 -5.25 -7.53 2.54
CA VAL A 70 -4.44 -6.85 3.56
C VAL A 70 -3.86 -7.94 4.45
N LEU A 71 -2.55 -8.12 4.37
CA LEU A 71 -1.84 -9.16 5.11
C LEU A 71 -1.07 -8.54 6.26
N ILE A 72 -1.04 -9.23 7.40
CA ILE A 72 -0.27 -8.77 8.55
C ILE A 72 1.17 -9.25 8.39
N ALA A 73 2.09 -8.31 8.15
CA ALA A 73 3.51 -8.61 7.98
C ALA A 73 4.25 -8.63 9.32
N GLN A 74 3.78 -7.82 10.29
CA GLN A 74 4.43 -7.68 11.59
C GLN A 74 3.42 -7.15 12.60
N TYR A 75 3.58 -7.55 13.86
CA TYR A 75 2.83 -6.99 14.98
C TYR A 75 3.72 -6.95 16.22
N GLY A 76 3.27 -6.21 17.24
CA GLY A 76 3.94 -6.17 18.53
C GLY A 76 5.10 -5.21 18.65
N THR A 77 5.43 -4.46 17.62
CA THR A 77 6.56 -3.53 17.64
C THR A 77 6.37 -2.41 16.63
N SER A 78 6.96 -1.26 16.92
CA SER A 78 7.07 -0.14 15.98
C SER A 78 8.49 -0.04 15.40
N ASP A 79 9.33 -1.03 15.65
CA ASP A 79 10.74 -1.01 15.24
C ASP A 79 10.86 -1.12 13.72
N LYS A 80 11.39 -0.06 13.10
CA LYS A 80 11.58 0.00 11.65
C LYS A 80 12.67 -0.96 11.17
N ASP A 81 13.65 -1.28 12.00
CA ASP A 81 14.70 -2.23 11.65
C ASP A 81 14.13 -3.63 11.49
N LYS A 82 13.17 -4.01 12.38
CA LYS A 82 12.48 -5.29 12.25
C LYS A 82 11.58 -5.33 11.03
N ALA A 83 10.94 -4.20 10.68
CA ALA A 83 10.16 -4.09 9.45
C ALA A 83 11.08 -4.26 8.23
N GLN A 84 12.26 -3.66 8.26
CA GLN A 84 13.24 -3.77 7.20
C GLN A 84 13.68 -5.22 6.95
N GLU A 85 13.81 -6.02 8.00
CA GLU A 85 14.17 -7.44 7.88
C GLU A 85 13.16 -8.21 7.02
N LYS A 86 11.89 -7.82 7.04
CA LYS A 86 10.84 -8.45 6.25
C LYS A 86 10.75 -7.94 4.82
N LEU A 87 11.48 -6.86 4.53
CA LEU A 87 11.43 -6.17 3.24
C LEU A 87 12.86 -5.95 2.73
N PRO A 88 13.62 -7.04 2.47
CA PRO A 88 15.03 -6.90 2.10
C PRO A 88 15.25 -6.19 0.76
N MET A 89 14.20 -6.07 -0.07
CA MET A 89 14.29 -5.35 -1.34
C MET A 89 14.39 -3.83 -1.14
N LEU A 90 14.09 -3.33 0.06
CA LEU A 90 14.21 -1.90 0.38
C LEU A 90 15.53 -1.66 1.10
N ASN A 91 16.21 -0.58 0.76
CA ASN A 91 17.42 -0.18 1.50
C ASN A 91 17.06 0.23 2.92
N GLN A 92 15.88 0.82 3.09
CA GLN A 92 15.40 1.29 4.38
C GLN A 92 13.90 1.53 4.31
N VAL A 93 13.17 1.10 5.36
CA VAL A 93 11.77 1.51 5.52
C VAL A 93 11.76 2.89 6.16
N LEU A 94 11.64 3.93 5.34
CA LEU A 94 11.77 5.32 5.78
C LEU A 94 10.52 5.86 6.44
N SER A 95 9.36 5.50 5.94
CA SER A 95 8.10 6.04 6.43
C SER A 95 6.93 5.14 6.02
N TYR A 96 5.81 5.35 6.68
CA TYR A 96 4.53 4.76 6.29
C TYR A 96 3.63 5.88 5.76
N PRO A 97 2.93 5.68 4.64
CA PRO A 97 3.02 4.48 3.79
C PRO A 97 4.23 4.50 2.86
N THR A 98 4.64 3.33 2.42
CA THR A 98 5.58 3.17 1.30
C THR A 98 4.90 2.30 0.26
N THR A 99 4.97 2.72 -1.00
CA THR A 99 4.27 2.04 -2.10
C THR A 99 5.29 1.51 -3.11
N ILE A 100 5.19 0.23 -3.42
CA ILE A 100 6.10 -0.45 -4.36
C ILE A 100 5.32 -0.80 -5.61
N PHE A 101 5.85 -0.42 -6.77
CA PHE A 101 5.25 -0.71 -8.08
C PHE A 101 6.05 -1.81 -8.76
N ILE A 102 5.38 -2.92 -9.07
CA ILE A 102 5.99 -4.10 -9.70
C ILE A 102 5.32 -4.31 -11.04
N ASP A 103 6.13 -4.46 -12.10
CA ASP A 103 5.61 -4.64 -13.45
C ASP A 103 5.12 -6.07 -13.69
N LYS A 104 4.61 -6.31 -14.90
CA LYS A 104 4.08 -7.63 -15.30
C LYS A 104 5.15 -8.73 -15.29
N LYS A 105 6.42 -8.34 -15.39
CA LYS A 105 7.55 -9.28 -15.37
C LYS A 105 8.04 -9.57 -13.94
N GLY A 106 7.44 -8.94 -12.93
CA GLY A 106 7.83 -9.11 -11.54
C GLY A 106 9.00 -8.24 -11.09
N GLN A 107 9.34 -7.22 -11.87
CA GLN A 107 10.43 -6.30 -11.54
C GLN A 107 9.90 -5.07 -10.80
N VAL A 108 10.62 -4.67 -9.75
CA VAL A 108 10.31 -3.43 -9.04
C VAL A 108 10.70 -2.25 -9.93
N ARG A 109 9.74 -1.42 -10.27
CA ARG A 109 9.94 -0.28 -11.19
C ARG A 109 9.98 1.06 -10.45
N LYS A 110 9.34 1.17 -9.30
CA LYS A 110 9.31 2.40 -8.52
C LYS A 110 8.99 2.10 -7.07
N ILE A 111 9.60 2.87 -6.16
CA ILE A 111 9.28 2.87 -4.74
C ILE A 111 8.96 4.32 -4.37
N HIS A 112 7.78 4.56 -3.83
CA HIS A 112 7.33 5.89 -3.40
C HIS A 112 7.08 5.87 -1.90
N THR A 113 7.71 6.81 -1.17
CA THR A 113 7.52 6.93 0.28
C THR A 113 6.61 8.10 0.59
N GLY A 114 5.74 7.93 1.58
CA GLY A 114 4.81 8.95 1.99
C GLY A 114 3.57 9.03 1.11
N PHE A 115 2.69 9.98 1.44
CA PHE A 115 1.46 10.18 0.68
C PHE A 115 0.97 11.62 0.91
N ASN A 116 0.73 12.34 -0.16
CA ASN A 116 0.11 13.66 -0.12
C ASN A 116 -1.40 13.47 -0.26
N GLY A 117 -2.11 13.48 0.88
CA GLY A 117 -3.54 13.24 0.93
C GLY A 117 -4.40 14.43 0.52
N PRO A 118 -5.73 14.29 0.59
CA PRO A 118 -6.66 15.33 0.13
C PRO A 118 -6.43 16.71 0.75
N ALA A 119 -5.96 16.76 2.00
CA ALA A 119 -5.71 18.01 2.71
C ALA A 119 -4.56 18.81 2.11
N THR A 120 -3.72 18.22 1.27
CA THR A 120 -2.58 18.93 0.65
C THR A 120 -2.96 19.67 -0.64
N GLY A 121 -4.22 19.56 -1.08
CA GLY A 121 -4.72 20.30 -2.24
C GLY A 121 -4.04 19.89 -3.55
N GLN A 122 -3.28 20.81 -4.14
CA GLN A 122 -2.63 20.56 -5.42
C GLN A 122 -1.64 19.40 -5.39
N LYS A 123 -0.95 19.19 -4.29
CA LYS A 123 -0.02 18.05 -4.15
C LYS A 123 -0.75 16.71 -4.27
N TYR A 124 -1.96 16.63 -3.74
CA TYR A 124 -2.79 15.45 -3.85
C TYR A 124 -3.20 15.20 -5.32
N GLU A 125 -3.62 16.25 -6.03
CA GLU A 125 -3.96 16.16 -7.44
C GLU A 125 -2.75 15.71 -8.29
N GLU A 126 -1.56 16.25 -8.00
CA GLU A 126 -0.32 15.85 -8.66
C GLU A 126 0.01 14.38 -8.37
N PHE A 127 -0.17 13.95 -7.12
CA PHE A 127 0.05 12.55 -6.77
C PHE A 127 -0.85 11.63 -7.58
N LYS A 128 -2.14 11.93 -7.65
CA LYS A 128 -3.09 11.11 -8.39
C LYS A 128 -2.72 11.01 -9.88
N ALA A 129 -2.37 12.12 -10.49
CA ALA A 129 -2.00 12.15 -11.89
C ALA A 129 -0.75 11.31 -12.16
N LYS A 130 0.28 11.45 -11.33
CA LYS A 130 1.52 10.68 -11.46
C LYS A 130 1.31 9.20 -11.22
N PHE A 131 0.53 8.86 -10.20
CA PHE A 131 0.20 7.47 -9.86
C PHE A 131 -0.52 6.79 -11.03
N GLU A 132 -1.59 7.41 -11.50
CA GLU A 132 -2.43 6.84 -12.55
C GLU A 132 -1.65 6.72 -13.87
N GLY A 133 -0.89 7.74 -14.22
CA GLY A 133 -0.06 7.71 -15.44
C GLY A 133 1.01 6.63 -15.38
N PHE A 134 1.65 6.45 -14.23
CA PHE A 134 2.68 5.43 -14.07
C PHE A 134 2.08 4.01 -14.16
N VAL A 135 0.96 3.79 -13.49
CA VAL A 135 0.28 2.49 -13.54
C VAL A 135 -0.18 2.17 -14.96
N GLU A 136 -0.75 3.15 -15.68
CA GLU A 136 -1.15 2.96 -17.07
C GLU A 136 0.04 2.58 -17.95
N THR A 137 1.19 3.20 -17.73
CA THR A 137 2.41 2.86 -18.45
C THR A 137 2.79 1.40 -18.22
N LEU A 138 2.77 0.93 -16.98
CA LEU A 138 3.08 -0.47 -16.65
C LEU A 138 2.07 -1.43 -17.24
N LEU A 139 0.78 -1.06 -17.23
CA LEU A 139 -0.28 -1.89 -17.78
C LEU A 139 -0.17 -2.04 -19.30
N SER A 140 0.38 -1.04 -19.97
CA SER A 140 0.52 -1.05 -21.43
C SER A 140 1.74 -1.83 -21.92
N GLU A 141 2.63 -2.22 -21.04
CA GLU A 141 3.84 -2.99 -21.39
C GLU A 141 3.56 -4.44 -21.76
#